data_819c192bae25cc8c4ec655d5026f5cc8
#
_entry.id   819c192bae25cc8c4ec655d5026f5cc8
#
_cell.length_a   1.000
_cell.length_b   1.000
_cell.length_c   1.000
_cell.angle_alpha   90.00
_cell.angle_beta   90.00
_cell.angle_gamma   90.00
#
_symmetry.space_group_name_H-M   'P 1'
#
loop_
_entity.id
_entity.type
_entity.pdbx_description
1 polymer ?
#
loop_
_entity_poly.entity_id
_entity_poly.type
_entity_poly.pdbx_seq_one_letter_code
_entity_poly.pdbx_strand_id
1 'polypeptide(L)'
;MDGYTIKALGESTWDDFAAMVERNAGLFSGCWCTWFHPQDREEEEPNRPYKQRMVRDGVAHAALVFEGDEAVAWAEYGTPEELPNIHHRKQYDESAVTTPDYRITCIYVDKRHRRSGLAALALRGALDLIARAGVAGSRATRRTRRAGRSTRHSCTTAPGTCTRRPASHTTARRARTTA
;
A
#
# COMPACT_ATOMS: atom_id res chain seq x y z
N MET A 1 3.75 3.90 -29.06
CA MET A 1 2.71 2.99 -28.55
C MET A 1 1.41 3.77 -28.52
N ASP A 2 0.97 4.14 -29.73
CA ASP A 2 -0.28 4.87 -29.88
C ASP A 2 -1.45 3.89 -29.69
N GLY A 3 -2.46 4.29 -28.91
CA GLY A 3 -3.67 3.48 -28.66
C GLY A 3 -3.81 2.89 -27.27
N TYR A 4 -2.82 3.01 -26.40
CA TYR A 4 -2.91 2.56 -25.00
C TYR A 4 -3.01 3.74 -24.02
N THR A 5 -3.87 3.60 -23.03
CA THR A 5 -3.99 4.56 -21.91
C THR A 5 -3.66 3.89 -20.58
N ILE A 6 -3.21 4.69 -19.60
CA ILE A 6 -2.90 4.20 -18.26
C ILE A 6 -3.85 4.87 -17.28
N LYS A 7 -4.55 4.04 -16.49
CA LYS A 7 -5.40 4.50 -15.38
C LYS A 7 -4.95 3.83 -14.08
N ALA A 8 -5.11 4.53 -12.96
CA ALA A 8 -4.92 3.92 -11.65
C ALA A 8 -6.06 2.95 -11.33
N LEU A 9 -5.76 1.85 -10.64
CA LEU A 9 -6.78 0.99 -10.04
C LEU A 9 -7.49 1.78 -8.93
N GLY A 10 -8.80 1.80 -8.97
CA GLY A 10 -9.67 2.45 -8.01
C GLY A 10 -11.12 1.99 -8.22
N GLU A 11 -12.07 2.56 -7.47
CA GLU A 11 -13.48 2.18 -7.58
C GLU A 11 -14.02 2.32 -9.01
N SER A 12 -13.65 3.41 -9.71
CA SER A 12 -14.10 3.69 -11.07
C SER A 12 -13.51 2.76 -12.15
N THR A 13 -12.45 2.03 -11.86
CA THR A 13 -11.77 1.10 -12.77
C THR A 13 -11.79 -0.34 -12.26
N TRP A 14 -12.52 -0.58 -11.16
CA TRP A 14 -12.63 -1.90 -10.56
C TRP A 14 -13.23 -2.94 -11.50
N ASP A 15 -14.32 -2.59 -12.17
CA ASP A 15 -15.02 -3.54 -13.05
C ASP A 15 -14.17 -3.94 -14.26
N ASP A 16 -13.39 -3.00 -14.81
CA ASP A 16 -12.44 -3.29 -15.90
C ASP A 16 -11.32 -4.23 -15.44
N PHE A 17 -10.78 -4.00 -14.25
CA PHE A 17 -9.79 -4.88 -13.64
C PHE A 17 -10.38 -6.26 -13.35
N ALA A 18 -11.57 -6.33 -12.76
CA ALA A 18 -12.26 -7.58 -12.47
C ALA A 18 -12.53 -8.38 -13.74
N ALA A 19 -13.06 -7.74 -14.78
CA ALA A 19 -13.29 -8.38 -16.06
C ALA A 19 -12.00 -8.96 -16.68
N MET A 20 -10.88 -8.24 -16.57
CA MET A 20 -9.58 -8.73 -17.03
C MET A 20 -9.11 -9.94 -16.23
N VAL A 21 -9.21 -9.93 -14.90
CA VAL A 21 -8.84 -11.07 -14.05
C VAL A 21 -9.71 -12.28 -14.34
N GLU A 22 -11.04 -12.11 -14.42
CA GLU A 22 -12.02 -13.18 -14.69
C GLU A 22 -11.81 -13.79 -16.06
N ARG A 23 -11.60 -12.98 -17.08
CA ARG A 23 -11.29 -13.43 -18.45
C ARG A 23 -10.02 -14.30 -18.53
N ASN A 24 -9.12 -14.12 -17.58
CA ASN A 24 -7.87 -14.86 -17.47
C ASN A 24 -7.85 -15.83 -16.28
N ALA A 25 -9.01 -16.24 -15.78
CA ALA A 25 -9.22 -17.01 -14.54
C ALA A 25 -8.46 -18.35 -14.43
N GLY A 26 -7.89 -18.86 -15.51
CA GLY A 26 -6.98 -20.02 -15.47
C GLY A 26 -5.56 -19.67 -14.99
N LEU A 27 -5.25 -18.39 -14.76
CA LEU A 27 -3.94 -17.93 -14.30
C LEU A 27 -3.97 -17.66 -12.79
N PHE A 28 -2.99 -18.25 -12.07
CA PHE A 28 -2.82 -18.09 -10.63
C PHE A 28 -4.02 -18.54 -9.77
N SER A 29 -4.85 -19.47 -10.28
CA SER A 29 -5.97 -20.06 -9.49
C SER A 29 -6.86 -19.02 -8.80
N GLY A 30 -7.13 -17.88 -9.43
CA GLY A 30 -7.95 -16.82 -8.87
C GLY A 30 -7.27 -16.02 -7.75
N CYS A 31 -5.97 -15.80 -7.83
CA CYS A 31 -5.19 -15.13 -6.79
C CYS A 31 -5.52 -13.64 -6.63
N TRP A 32 -6.03 -12.94 -7.66
CA TRP A 32 -6.34 -11.51 -7.61
C TRP A 32 -5.17 -10.62 -7.11
N CYS A 33 -3.95 -11.13 -7.13
CA CYS A 33 -2.75 -10.55 -6.54
C CYS A 33 -2.87 -10.25 -5.03
N THR A 34 -3.69 -11.02 -4.30
CA THR A 34 -3.91 -10.81 -2.87
C THR A 34 -2.80 -11.37 -1.99
N TRP A 35 -1.94 -12.25 -2.53
CA TRP A 35 -0.90 -12.91 -1.75
C TRP A 35 0.12 -11.93 -1.14
N PHE A 36 0.44 -10.83 -1.83
CA PHE A 36 1.42 -9.86 -1.37
C PHE A 36 0.90 -8.95 -0.25
N HIS A 37 -0.43 -8.82 -0.13
CA HIS A 37 -1.09 -8.02 0.89
C HIS A 37 -1.06 -8.69 2.28
N PRO A 38 -1.34 -7.97 3.37
CA PRO A 38 -1.56 -8.56 4.68
C PRO A 38 -2.57 -9.71 4.60
N GLN A 39 -2.37 -10.77 5.39
CA GLN A 39 -3.29 -11.91 5.42
C GLN A 39 -4.19 -11.83 6.67
N ASP A 40 -4.69 -10.64 6.97
CA ASP A 40 -5.54 -10.28 8.11
C ASP A 40 -7.04 -10.43 7.82
N ARG A 41 -7.37 -11.16 6.77
CA ARG A 41 -8.74 -11.46 6.37
C ARG A 41 -9.31 -12.67 7.11
N GLU A 42 -10.64 -12.81 7.12
CA GLU A 42 -11.30 -14.02 7.57
C GLU A 42 -10.85 -15.24 6.72
N GLU A 43 -10.71 -16.40 7.35
CA GLU A 43 -10.11 -17.59 6.73
C GLU A 43 -10.84 -18.03 5.44
N GLU A 44 -12.14 -17.76 5.34
CA GLU A 44 -12.98 -18.12 4.19
C GLU A 44 -13.27 -16.95 3.23
N GLU A 45 -12.74 -15.75 3.45
CA GLU A 45 -13.00 -14.61 2.57
C GLU A 45 -12.38 -14.84 1.18
N PRO A 46 -13.19 -14.92 0.09
CA PRO A 46 -12.66 -15.13 -1.26
C PRO A 46 -11.76 -13.97 -1.70
N ASN A 47 -10.81 -14.25 -2.58
CA ASN A 47 -9.84 -13.26 -3.06
C ASN A 47 -10.47 -12.04 -3.75
N ARG A 48 -11.58 -12.23 -4.49
CA ARG A 48 -12.25 -11.14 -5.22
C ARG A 48 -12.83 -10.07 -4.27
N PRO A 49 -13.74 -10.39 -3.32
CA PRO A 49 -14.26 -9.40 -2.39
C PRO A 49 -13.17 -8.79 -1.49
N TYR A 50 -12.19 -9.59 -1.07
CA TYR A 50 -11.04 -9.09 -0.32
C TYR A 50 -10.28 -8.02 -1.12
N LYS A 51 -9.91 -8.28 -2.36
CA LYS A 51 -9.21 -7.29 -3.22
C LYS A 51 -10.06 -6.06 -3.47
N GLN A 52 -11.38 -6.24 -3.71
CA GLN A 52 -12.30 -5.12 -3.92
C GLN A 52 -12.37 -4.20 -2.71
N ARG A 53 -12.46 -4.78 -1.51
CA ARG A 53 -12.42 -4.03 -0.25
C ARG A 53 -11.13 -3.22 -0.13
N MET A 54 -9.96 -3.82 -0.38
CA MET A 54 -8.68 -3.15 -0.32
C MET A 54 -8.53 -2.00 -1.32
N VAL A 55 -9.10 -2.15 -2.53
CA VAL A 55 -9.15 -1.07 -3.53
C VAL A 55 -10.00 0.09 -3.03
N ARG A 56 -11.19 -0.20 -2.49
CA ARG A 56 -12.10 0.81 -1.91
C ARG A 56 -11.45 1.53 -0.72
N ASP A 57 -10.74 0.79 0.12
CA ASP A 57 -10.07 1.32 1.31
C ASP A 57 -8.76 2.06 0.97
N GLY A 58 -8.37 2.08 -0.33
CA GLY A 58 -7.21 2.82 -0.81
C GLY A 58 -5.85 2.21 -0.43
N VAL A 59 -5.81 0.91 -0.14
CA VAL A 59 -4.59 0.16 0.25
C VAL A 59 -4.13 -0.86 -0.79
N ALA A 60 -4.83 -0.97 -1.91
CA ALA A 60 -4.41 -1.79 -3.03
C ALA A 60 -4.28 -0.94 -4.30
N HIS A 61 -3.08 -0.85 -4.84
CA HIS A 61 -2.74 0.02 -5.96
C HIS A 61 -2.23 -0.78 -7.16
N ALA A 62 -2.64 -0.38 -8.35
CA ALA A 62 -2.05 -0.86 -9.60
C ALA A 62 -2.15 0.19 -10.70
N ALA A 63 -1.23 0.15 -11.65
CA ALA A 63 -1.38 0.81 -12.94
C ALA A 63 -2.06 -0.16 -13.90
N LEU A 64 -3.19 0.21 -14.45
CA LEU A 64 -3.92 -0.54 -15.47
C LEU A 64 -3.60 0.05 -16.85
N VAL A 65 -3.30 -0.80 -17.80
CA VAL A 65 -3.12 -0.44 -19.22
C VAL A 65 -4.38 -0.83 -19.96
N PHE A 66 -4.95 0.12 -20.68
CA PHE A 66 -6.16 -0.03 -21.48
C PHE A 66 -5.84 0.05 -22.97
N GLU A 67 -6.48 -0.79 -23.74
CA GLU A 67 -6.64 -0.66 -25.19
C GLU A 67 -8.11 -0.31 -25.45
N GLY A 68 -8.39 0.93 -25.85
CA GLY A 68 -9.75 1.45 -25.85
C GLY A 68 -10.33 1.45 -24.42
N ASP A 69 -11.44 0.76 -24.24
CA ASP A 69 -12.12 0.62 -22.95
C ASP A 69 -11.79 -0.71 -22.23
N GLU A 70 -10.94 -1.56 -22.81
CA GLU A 70 -10.59 -2.85 -22.22
C GLU A 70 -9.25 -2.80 -21.48
N ALA A 71 -9.22 -3.19 -20.20
CA ALA A 71 -7.98 -3.37 -19.46
C ALA A 71 -7.26 -4.63 -19.97
N VAL A 72 -5.99 -4.50 -20.34
CA VAL A 72 -5.18 -5.56 -20.99
C VAL A 72 -3.88 -5.89 -20.24
N ALA A 73 -3.46 -5.05 -19.31
CA ALA A 73 -2.32 -5.32 -18.44
C ALA A 73 -2.42 -4.53 -17.14
N TRP A 74 -1.72 -4.99 -16.09
CA TRP A 74 -1.51 -4.22 -14.87
C TRP A 74 -0.11 -4.39 -14.31
N ALA A 75 0.29 -3.45 -13.46
CA ALA A 75 1.43 -3.56 -12.56
C ALA A 75 0.97 -3.15 -11.16
N GLU A 76 0.96 -4.08 -10.21
CA GLU A 76 0.66 -3.84 -8.80
C GLU A 76 1.85 -3.20 -8.11
N TYR A 77 1.58 -2.17 -7.31
CA TYR A 77 2.57 -1.50 -6.47
C TYR A 77 1.96 -1.09 -5.14
N GLY A 78 2.80 -0.84 -4.15
CA GLY A 78 2.39 -0.37 -2.83
C GLY A 78 3.58 -0.14 -1.93
N THR A 79 3.35 0.40 -0.74
CA THR A 79 4.36 0.51 0.30
C THR A 79 4.71 -0.87 0.89
N PRO A 80 5.83 -1.01 1.63
CA PRO A 80 6.14 -2.25 2.35
C PRO A 80 5.06 -2.70 3.33
N GLU A 81 4.32 -1.76 3.92
CA GLU A 81 3.20 -2.01 4.84
C GLU A 81 1.97 -2.55 4.12
N GLU A 82 1.66 -2.04 2.93
CA GLU A 82 0.55 -2.50 2.09
C GLU A 82 0.85 -3.85 1.43
N LEU A 83 2.11 -4.13 1.13
CA LEU A 83 2.60 -5.33 0.47
C LEU A 83 3.70 -6.01 1.31
N PRO A 84 3.38 -6.49 2.54
CA PRO A 84 4.38 -7.04 3.44
C PRO A 84 4.96 -8.38 2.98
N ASN A 85 4.21 -9.17 2.20
CA ASN A 85 4.64 -10.49 1.80
C ASN A 85 5.61 -10.45 0.62
N ILE A 86 6.68 -11.22 0.71
CA ILE A 86 7.75 -11.31 -0.29
C ILE A 86 8.07 -12.77 -0.53
N HIS A 87 8.11 -13.19 -1.81
CA HIS A 87 8.68 -14.47 -2.19
C HIS A 87 10.18 -14.47 -1.85
N HIS A 88 10.68 -15.60 -1.33
CA HIS A 88 12.09 -15.73 -0.93
C HIS A 88 12.54 -14.65 0.07
N ARG A 89 11.72 -14.36 1.08
CA ARG A 89 11.96 -13.35 2.12
C ARG A 89 13.39 -13.37 2.65
N LYS A 90 13.93 -14.55 2.99
CA LYS A 90 15.28 -14.68 3.53
C LYS A 90 16.35 -14.11 2.59
N GLN A 91 16.29 -14.45 1.31
CA GLN A 91 17.23 -13.95 0.30
C GLN A 91 17.07 -12.45 0.07
N TYR A 92 15.82 -11.94 0.12
CA TYR A 92 15.56 -10.51 0.06
C TYR A 92 16.21 -9.79 1.23
N ASP A 93 16.00 -10.24 2.47
CA ASP A 93 16.51 -9.59 3.67
C ASP A 93 18.06 -9.63 3.72
N GLU A 94 18.68 -10.69 3.21
CA GLU A 94 20.15 -10.82 3.08
C GLU A 94 20.73 -9.85 2.03
N SER A 95 19.99 -9.49 1.00
CA SER A 95 20.44 -8.63 -0.10
C SER A 95 20.01 -7.17 0.03
N ALA A 96 19.00 -6.88 0.83
CA ALA A 96 18.43 -5.54 0.96
C ALA A 96 19.34 -4.65 1.84
N VAL A 97 19.83 -3.56 1.26
CA VAL A 97 20.62 -2.54 1.97
C VAL A 97 19.72 -1.58 2.74
N THR A 98 18.54 -1.28 2.19
CA THR A 98 17.54 -0.38 2.77
C THR A 98 16.13 -0.86 2.43
N THR A 99 15.16 -0.53 3.27
CA THR A 99 13.75 -0.75 2.94
C THR A 99 13.33 0.26 1.87
N PRO A 100 12.78 -0.18 0.73
CA PRO A 100 12.31 0.72 -0.31
C PRO A 100 11.02 1.43 0.14
N ASP A 101 10.77 2.64 -0.37
CA ASP A 101 9.51 3.36 -0.14
C ASP A 101 8.31 2.65 -0.81
N TYR A 102 8.54 2.02 -1.96
CA TYR A 102 7.52 1.28 -2.73
C TYR A 102 8.07 -0.03 -3.27
N ARG A 103 7.17 -0.99 -3.46
CA ARG A 103 7.41 -2.28 -4.11
C ARG A 103 6.54 -2.43 -5.33
N ILE A 104 7.04 -3.12 -6.35
CA ILE A 104 6.25 -3.60 -7.49
C ILE A 104 6.26 -5.12 -7.39
N THR A 105 5.10 -5.73 -7.19
CA THR A 105 4.99 -7.14 -6.80
C THR A 105 4.46 -8.04 -7.90
N CYS A 106 3.52 -7.55 -8.70
CA CYS A 106 2.89 -8.33 -9.75
C CYS A 106 2.77 -7.50 -11.03
N ILE A 107 3.27 -8.04 -12.15
CA ILE A 107 3.02 -7.49 -13.48
C ILE A 107 2.34 -8.57 -14.30
N TYR A 108 1.18 -8.26 -14.84
CA TYR A 108 0.43 -9.18 -15.67
C TYR A 108 0.06 -8.54 -17.01
N VAL A 109 0.08 -9.34 -18.07
CA VAL A 109 -0.38 -8.98 -19.41
C VAL A 109 -1.35 -10.06 -19.89
N ASP A 110 -2.54 -9.64 -20.34
CA ASP A 110 -3.52 -10.52 -20.96
C ASP A 110 -2.86 -11.37 -22.03
N LYS A 111 -3.16 -12.67 -22.02
CA LYS A 111 -2.53 -13.65 -22.92
C LYS A 111 -2.66 -13.28 -24.40
N ARG A 112 -3.74 -12.56 -24.77
CA ARG A 112 -4.00 -12.10 -26.14
C ARG A 112 -3.06 -10.96 -26.58
N HIS A 113 -2.46 -10.24 -25.63
CA HIS A 113 -1.65 -9.04 -25.84
C HIS A 113 -0.18 -9.22 -25.46
N ARG A 114 0.26 -10.46 -25.24
CA ARG A 114 1.67 -10.76 -24.88
C ARG A 114 2.62 -10.42 -26.03
N ARG A 115 3.89 -10.14 -25.67
CA ARG A 115 4.98 -9.77 -26.60
C ARG A 115 4.79 -8.44 -27.32
N SER A 116 3.89 -7.57 -26.83
CA SER A 116 3.61 -6.22 -27.36
C SER A 116 4.24 -5.10 -26.53
N GLY A 117 5.10 -5.41 -25.54
CA GLY A 117 5.75 -4.43 -24.70
C GLY A 117 4.88 -3.89 -23.55
N LEU A 118 3.66 -4.43 -23.34
CA LEU A 118 2.72 -3.93 -22.32
C LEU A 118 3.21 -4.10 -20.89
N ALA A 119 4.04 -5.11 -20.60
CA ALA A 119 4.64 -5.23 -19.27
C ALA A 119 5.52 -4.01 -18.92
N ALA A 120 6.31 -3.54 -19.88
CA ALA A 120 7.13 -2.34 -19.70
C ALA A 120 6.26 -1.07 -19.62
N LEU A 121 5.14 -1.03 -20.34
CA LEU A 121 4.19 0.08 -20.28
C LEU A 121 3.50 0.13 -18.90
N ALA A 122 3.02 -1.01 -18.39
CA ALA A 122 2.42 -1.13 -17.07
C ALA A 122 3.41 -0.74 -15.96
N LEU A 123 4.66 -1.20 -16.06
CA LEU A 123 5.73 -0.81 -15.13
C LEU A 123 5.97 0.70 -15.13
N ARG A 124 6.10 1.33 -16.31
CA ARG A 124 6.23 2.79 -16.41
C ARG A 124 5.03 3.50 -15.78
N GLY A 125 3.81 3.00 -16.04
CA GLY A 125 2.61 3.56 -15.43
C GLY A 125 2.62 3.48 -13.91
N ALA A 126 3.06 2.36 -13.33
CA ALA A 126 3.21 2.23 -11.88
C ALA A 126 4.24 3.24 -11.32
N LEU A 127 5.40 3.39 -11.96
CA LEU A 127 6.42 4.36 -11.56
C LEU A 127 5.90 5.80 -11.62
N ASP A 128 5.15 6.16 -12.66
CA ASP A 128 4.55 7.49 -12.78
C ASP A 128 3.50 7.76 -11.69
N LEU A 129 2.68 6.76 -11.33
CA LEU A 129 1.70 6.87 -10.25
C LEU A 129 2.39 7.01 -8.88
N ILE A 130 3.43 6.23 -8.62
CA ILE A 130 4.26 6.33 -7.41
C ILE A 130 4.89 7.73 -7.30
N ALA A 131 5.47 8.24 -8.37
CA ALA A 131 6.07 9.58 -8.39
C ALA A 131 5.05 10.67 -8.05
N ARG A 132 3.83 10.57 -8.59
CA ARG A 132 2.74 11.51 -8.27
C ARG A 132 2.30 11.41 -6.82
N ALA A 133 2.18 10.20 -6.26
CA ALA A 133 1.84 9.98 -4.86
C ALA A 133 2.91 10.56 -3.93
N GLY A 134 4.20 10.32 -4.20
CA GLY A 134 5.32 10.88 -3.44
C GLY A 134 5.34 12.41 -3.44
N VAL A 135 5.05 13.06 -4.57
CA VAL A 135 4.92 14.53 -4.65
C VAL A 135 3.73 15.04 -3.85
N ALA A 136 2.59 14.35 -3.88
CA ALA A 136 1.41 14.71 -3.10
C ALA A 136 1.67 14.59 -1.59
N GLY A 137 2.30 13.51 -1.14
CA GLY A 137 2.71 13.30 0.26
C GLY A 137 3.70 14.38 0.75
N SER A 138 4.68 14.75 -0.07
CA SER A 138 5.64 15.81 0.24
C SER A 138 4.99 17.19 0.38
N ARG A 139 3.96 17.48 -0.39
CA ARG A 139 3.19 18.73 -0.29
C ARG A 139 2.33 18.77 0.97
N ALA A 140 1.71 17.66 1.33
CA ALA A 140 0.91 17.55 2.56
C ALA A 140 1.77 17.76 3.82
N THR A 141 2.94 17.12 3.89
CA THR A 141 3.89 17.26 5.01
C THR A 141 4.46 18.67 5.15
N ARG A 142 4.71 19.36 4.04
CA ARG A 142 5.13 20.79 4.07
C ARG A 142 4.03 21.71 4.58
N ARG A 143 2.76 21.42 4.26
CA ARG A 143 1.62 22.23 4.71
C ARG A 143 1.37 22.12 6.20
N THR A 144 1.48 20.92 6.76
CA THR A 144 1.33 20.68 8.21
C THR A 144 2.49 21.28 9.02
N ARG A 145 3.75 21.23 8.51
CA ARG A 145 4.89 21.89 9.16
C ARG A 145 4.78 23.43 9.18
N ARG A 146 4.13 24.03 8.19
CA ARG A 146 3.95 25.49 8.13
C ARG A 146 2.84 25.99 9.04
N ALA A 147 1.82 25.18 9.32
CA ALA A 147 0.74 25.51 10.26
C ALA A 147 1.15 25.41 11.75
N GLY A 148 2.25 24.68 12.06
CA GLY A 148 2.75 24.50 13.43
C GLY A 148 3.67 25.60 13.94
N ARG A 149 3.90 26.69 13.20
CA ARG A 149 4.83 27.78 13.58
C ARG A 149 4.11 29.09 13.90
N SER A 150 3.13 29.07 14.75
CA SER A 150 2.62 30.30 15.38
C SER A 150 1.84 29.98 16.65
N THR A 151 2.54 29.92 17.75
CA THR A 151 2.12 30.53 19.04
C THR A 151 3.34 30.50 19.96
N ARG A 152 4.14 31.54 19.89
CA ARG A 152 4.95 31.92 21.03
C ARG A 152 3.99 32.54 22.06
N HIS A 153 3.63 31.77 23.06
CA HIS A 153 3.07 32.36 24.27
C HIS A 153 4.23 32.96 25.07
N SER A 154 4.25 34.26 25.05
CA SER A 154 5.00 35.08 25.95
C SER A 154 4.52 34.77 27.37
N CYS A 155 5.31 34.09 28.17
CA CYS A 155 5.04 33.91 29.58
C CYS A 155 5.74 35.07 30.31
N THR A 156 4.95 36.07 30.71
CA THR A 156 5.37 37.17 31.57
C THR A 156 5.40 36.68 33.01
N THR A 157 6.48 36.93 33.66
CA THR A 157 6.93 36.70 35.01
C THR A 157 5.89 36.88 36.12
N ALA A 158 5.78 35.89 37.04
CA ALA A 158 5.58 36.13 38.48
C ALA A 158 6.06 34.91 39.30
N PRO A 159 6.72 35.08 40.45
CA PRO A 159 7.33 34.03 41.25
C PRO A 159 6.34 33.40 42.22
N GLY A 160 6.19 32.09 42.20
CA GLY A 160 5.35 31.35 43.14
C GLY A 160 5.74 29.88 43.19
N THR A 161 6.28 29.49 44.29
CA THR A 161 6.67 28.18 44.85
C THR A 161 6.02 26.93 44.19
N CYS A 162 6.85 26.08 43.66
CA CYS A 162 6.50 24.74 43.18
C CYS A 162 6.82 23.70 44.26
N THR A 163 5.80 23.17 44.93
CA THR A 163 5.92 22.05 45.87
C THR A 163 5.84 20.73 45.11
N ARG A 164 6.92 19.97 45.16
CA ARG A 164 7.07 18.60 44.62
C ARG A 164 6.28 17.62 45.51
N ARG A 165 5.37 16.86 44.93
CA ARG A 165 4.78 15.65 45.56
C ARG A 165 5.55 14.40 45.09
N PRO A 166 5.91 13.47 45.98
CA PRO A 166 6.60 12.25 45.61
C PRO A 166 5.64 11.16 45.12
N ALA A 167 6.11 10.37 44.15
CA ALA A 167 5.42 9.20 43.61
C ALA A 167 5.49 8.03 44.60
N SER A 168 4.36 7.44 44.93
CA SER A 168 4.23 6.20 45.70
C SER A 168 4.37 4.96 44.80
N HIS A 169 5.40 4.16 45.07
CA HIS A 169 5.55 2.80 44.57
C HIS A 169 4.54 1.90 45.23
N THR A 170 3.73 1.17 44.43
CA THR A 170 2.98 0.02 44.93
C THR A 170 3.48 -1.23 44.21
N THR A 171 4.17 -2.06 44.97
CA THR A 171 4.60 -3.41 44.67
C THR A 171 3.40 -4.33 44.80
N ALA A 172 3.01 -5.04 43.74
CA ALA A 172 2.05 -6.14 43.81
C ALA A 172 2.70 -7.47 43.48
N ARG A 173 2.56 -8.34 44.38
CA ARG A 173 3.10 -9.66 44.72
C ARG A 173 2.63 -10.74 43.72
N ARG A 174 3.60 -11.57 43.40
CA ARG A 174 3.46 -12.85 42.69
C ARG A 174 2.60 -13.84 43.51
N ALA A 175 1.61 -14.49 42.89
CA ALA A 175 1.05 -15.74 43.38
C ALA A 175 1.26 -16.84 42.33
N ARG A 176 2.03 -17.85 42.70
CA ARG A 176 2.09 -19.17 42.05
C ARG A 176 0.91 -20.01 42.65
N THR A 177 0.24 -20.76 41.81
CA THR A 177 -0.46 -21.96 42.27
C THR A 177 -0.35 -23.04 41.17
N THR A 178 0.17 -24.15 41.59
CA THR A 178 0.24 -25.44 40.95
C THR A 178 -1.08 -26.22 41.11
N ALA A 179 -1.55 -26.84 40.06
CA ALA A 179 -2.12 -28.20 40.04
C ALA A 179 -2.39 -28.60 38.57
#